data_cc97abc1de5254a8317376f0cc69f97f
#
_entry.id   cc97abc1de5254a8317376f0cc69f97f
#
_cell.length_a   1.000
_cell.length_b   1.000
_cell.length_c   1.000
_cell.angle_alpha   90.00
_cell.angle_beta   90.00
_cell.angle_gamma   90.00
#
_symmetry.space_group_name_H-M   'P 1'
#
loop_
_entity.id
_entity.type
_entity.pdbx_description
1 polymer ?
#
loop_
_entity_poly.entity_id
_entity_poly.type
_entity_poly.pdbx_seq_one_letter_code
_entity_poly.pdbx_strand_id
1 'polypeptide(L)'
;MPDIPGTDERMGWELIWRHGNGHPRYGSYAAPDAAVTDWATALPKESFVLDLGCGVGRHVVYLSGRGFRVAGVDISPSGIRLTREACADRGISFEGQVSDMTMLPWADSIFDAALSISTIHHHEREMIIRTLGQIRRVLKPGGLLLVDFPCTNTLDYRLLRERVAAGEISEIEPNTFVDQRPDLDEMDDDFLPHHYCDEDDLRDLLRPFEIIQLWAALRQSQDGAGMRGKWIASVRRPMSG
;
A
#
# COMPACT_ATOMS: atom_id res chain seq x y z
N MET A 1 -20.48 4.42 24.28
CA MET A 1 -19.99 3.34 23.42
C MET A 1 -18.89 2.66 24.21
N PRO A 2 -18.88 1.32 24.41
CA PRO A 2 -17.71 0.70 25.03
C PRO A 2 -16.53 0.90 24.10
N ASP A 3 -15.41 1.41 24.66
CA ASP A 3 -14.12 1.41 23.99
C ASP A 3 -13.81 -0.04 23.58
N ILE A 4 -13.94 -0.32 22.30
CA ILE A 4 -13.25 -1.47 21.70
C ILE A 4 -11.78 -1.07 21.82
N PRO A 5 -10.92 -1.84 22.51
CA PRO A 5 -9.48 -1.54 22.51
C PRO A 5 -9.09 -1.44 21.04
N GLY A 6 -8.75 -0.22 20.57
CA GLY A 6 -8.34 0.00 19.21
C GLY A 6 -7.27 -1.02 18.90
N THR A 7 -7.51 -1.86 17.94
CA THR A 7 -6.46 -2.68 17.35
C THR A 7 -5.50 -1.66 16.75
N ASP A 8 -4.43 -1.39 17.50
CA ASP A 8 -3.35 -0.53 17.04
C ASP A 8 -2.89 -1.13 15.70
N GLU A 9 -3.06 -0.39 14.59
CA GLU A 9 -2.66 -0.82 13.23
C GLU A 9 -1.26 -1.41 13.22
N ARG A 10 -0.38 -0.83 14.04
CA ARG A 10 0.96 -1.33 14.28
C ARG A 10 0.94 -2.76 14.81
N MET A 11 0.04 -3.08 15.73
CA MET A 11 -0.06 -4.42 16.30
C MET A 11 -0.57 -5.41 15.25
N GLY A 12 -1.51 -5.02 14.41
CA GLY A 12 -2.05 -5.86 13.35
C GLY A 12 -1.00 -6.25 12.32
N TRP A 13 -0.33 -5.28 11.73
CA TRP A 13 0.74 -5.56 10.76
C TRP A 13 1.94 -6.28 11.38
N GLU A 14 2.24 -6.00 12.65
CA GLU A 14 3.29 -6.74 13.37
C GLU A 14 2.92 -8.22 13.55
N LEU A 15 1.67 -8.53 13.84
CA LEU A 15 1.21 -9.93 13.93
C LEU A 15 1.34 -10.64 12.58
N ILE A 16 0.93 -10.00 11.49
CA ILE A 16 1.03 -10.53 10.13
C ILE A 16 2.50 -10.81 9.78
N TRP A 17 3.38 -9.83 9.90
CA TRP A 17 4.77 -9.96 9.49
C TRP A 17 5.64 -10.78 10.45
N ARG A 18 5.24 -10.94 11.72
CA ARG A 18 5.95 -11.83 12.67
C ARG A 18 6.02 -13.27 12.18
N HIS A 19 5.00 -13.74 11.46
CA HIS A 19 4.97 -15.10 10.87
C HIS A 19 5.79 -15.21 9.58
N GLY A 20 6.27 -14.11 9.04
CA GLY A 20 7.16 -14.06 7.89
C GLY A 20 6.59 -14.72 6.65
N ASN A 21 7.44 -15.42 5.90
CA ASN A 21 7.05 -16.12 4.67
C ASN A 21 6.09 -17.31 4.89
N GLY A 22 5.77 -17.65 6.13
CA GLY A 22 4.80 -18.70 6.49
C GLY A 22 3.36 -18.22 6.53
N HIS A 23 3.09 -16.92 6.34
CA HIS A 23 1.73 -16.41 6.35
C HIS A 23 0.95 -16.91 5.11
N PRO A 24 -0.25 -17.54 5.27
CA PRO A 24 -0.97 -18.16 4.16
C PRO A 24 -1.30 -17.19 3.02
N ARG A 25 -1.68 -15.96 3.35
CA ARG A 25 -2.08 -14.92 2.38
C ARG A 25 -0.88 -14.13 1.86
N TYR A 26 0.11 -13.83 2.71
CA TYR A 26 1.23 -12.94 2.38
C TYR A 26 2.56 -13.64 2.14
N GLY A 27 2.69 -14.92 2.48
CA GLY A 27 3.92 -15.70 2.27
C GLY A 27 4.28 -15.92 0.79
N SER A 28 3.32 -15.76 -0.12
CA SER A 28 3.54 -15.90 -1.58
C SER A 28 3.99 -14.61 -2.27
N TYR A 29 4.10 -13.49 -1.56
CA TYR A 29 4.53 -12.20 -2.13
C TYR A 29 6.04 -12.12 -2.41
N ALA A 30 6.62 -13.16 -2.99
CA ALA A 30 8.04 -13.15 -3.38
C ALA A 30 8.31 -12.33 -4.65
N ALA A 31 7.33 -12.24 -5.56
CA ALA A 31 7.47 -11.50 -6.81
C ALA A 31 6.97 -10.04 -6.66
N PRO A 32 7.62 -9.08 -7.36
CA PRO A 32 7.12 -7.72 -7.43
C PRO A 32 5.78 -7.68 -8.18
N ASP A 33 4.96 -6.69 -7.88
CA ASP A 33 3.74 -6.42 -8.64
C ASP A 33 4.09 -6.02 -10.10
N ALA A 34 3.29 -6.49 -11.06
CA ALA A 34 3.52 -6.20 -12.47
C ALA A 34 3.53 -4.70 -12.77
N ALA A 35 2.65 -3.93 -12.13
CA ALA A 35 2.64 -2.48 -12.29
C ALA A 35 3.95 -1.83 -11.83
N VAL A 36 4.59 -2.35 -10.78
CA VAL A 36 5.90 -1.86 -10.32
C VAL A 36 6.97 -2.20 -11.33
N THR A 37 6.94 -3.41 -11.91
CA THR A 37 7.95 -3.82 -12.91
C THR A 37 7.89 -2.95 -14.16
N ASP A 38 6.68 -2.65 -14.63
CA ASP A 38 6.47 -1.82 -15.81
C ASP A 38 6.83 -0.35 -15.53
N TRP A 39 6.35 0.19 -14.41
CA TRP A 39 6.64 1.56 -13.99
C TRP A 39 8.14 1.82 -13.78
N ALA A 40 8.88 0.87 -13.21
CA ALA A 40 10.31 0.97 -13.00
C ALA A 40 11.10 1.16 -14.30
N THR A 41 10.56 0.72 -15.46
CA THR A 41 11.24 0.92 -16.75
C THR A 41 11.29 2.38 -17.20
N ALA A 42 10.35 3.19 -16.71
CA ALA A 42 10.24 4.62 -17.03
C ALA A 42 11.04 5.51 -16.06
N LEU A 43 11.53 4.97 -14.95
CA LEU A 43 12.31 5.75 -13.99
C LEU A 43 13.73 6.04 -14.52
N PRO A 44 14.26 7.25 -14.28
CA PRO A 44 15.67 7.55 -14.53
C PRO A 44 16.58 6.56 -13.78
N LYS A 45 17.70 6.20 -14.39
CA LYS A 45 18.70 5.35 -13.71
C LYS A 45 19.16 5.99 -12.40
N GLU A 46 19.48 5.16 -11.42
CA GLU A 46 19.96 5.58 -10.10
C GLU A 46 18.98 6.42 -9.27
N SER A 47 17.70 6.50 -9.70
CA SER A 47 16.66 7.19 -8.91
C SER A 47 16.66 6.69 -7.47
N PHE A 48 16.44 7.60 -6.52
CA PHE A 48 16.18 7.27 -5.14
C PHE A 48 14.68 7.06 -4.94
N VAL A 49 14.29 5.83 -4.66
CA VAL A 49 12.89 5.38 -4.60
C VAL A 49 12.49 5.07 -3.16
N LEU A 50 11.32 5.52 -2.74
CA LEU A 50 10.71 5.18 -1.46
C LEU A 50 9.62 4.12 -1.66
N ASP A 51 9.69 3.02 -0.90
CA ASP A 51 8.65 1.97 -0.83
C ASP A 51 7.88 2.14 0.50
N LEU A 52 6.60 2.59 0.42
CA LEU A 52 5.72 2.75 1.58
C LEU A 52 4.96 1.45 1.85
N GLY A 53 5.05 0.98 3.10
CA GLY A 53 4.53 -0.33 3.50
C GLY A 53 5.33 -1.44 2.82
N CYS A 54 6.65 -1.38 2.95
CA CYS A 54 7.55 -2.29 2.22
C CYS A 54 7.43 -3.76 2.66
N GLY A 55 6.83 -4.05 3.82
CA GLY A 55 6.55 -5.40 4.33
C GLY A 55 7.80 -6.28 4.33
N VAL A 56 7.74 -7.38 3.56
CA VAL A 56 8.85 -8.33 3.39
C VAL A 56 9.85 -7.94 2.29
N GLY A 57 9.71 -6.76 1.70
CA GLY A 57 10.72 -6.17 0.80
C GLY A 57 10.70 -6.64 -0.66
N ARG A 58 9.59 -7.22 -1.14
CA ARG A 58 9.52 -7.70 -2.54
C ARG A 58 9.87 -6.65 -3.59
N HIS A 59 9.38 -5.42 -3.40
CA HIS A 59 9.66 -4.31 -4.33
C HIS A 59 11.04 -3.70 -4.06
N VAL A 60 11.45 -3.58 -2.78
CA VAL A 60 12.80 -3.14 -2.40
C VAL A 60 13.86 -3.98 -3.09
N VAL A 61 13.77 -5.32 -2.96
CA VAL A 61 14.73 -6.25 -3.58
C VAL A 61 14.72 -6.14 -5.09
N TYR A 62 13.53 -6.07 -5.71
CA TYR A 62 13.41 -5.95 -7.17
C TYR A 62 14.03 -4.65 -7.68
N LEU A 63 13.65 -3.51 -7.12
CA LEU A 63 14.13 -2.19 -7.56
C LEU A 63 15.63 -2.03 -7.33
N SER A 64 16.15 -2.47 -6.17
CA SER A 64 17.59 -2.46 -5.90
C SER A 64 18.36 -3.33 -6.88
N GLY A 65 17.83 -4.51 -7.25
CA GLY A 65 18.41 -5.38 -8.28
C GLY A 65 18.41 -4.75 -9.69
N ARG A 66 17.63 -3.70 -9.92
CA ARG A 66 17.62 -2.88 -11.15
C ARG A 66 18.56 -1.68 -11.09
N GLY A 67 19.27 -1.50 -9.99
CA GLY A 67 20.24 -0.42 -9.81
C GLY A 67 19.65 0.86 -9.21
N PHE A 68 18.42 0.84 -8.70
CA PHE A 68 17.87 1.95 -7.97
C PHE A 68 18.40 1.98 -6.52
N ARG A 69 18.57 3.17 -5.97
CA ARG A 69 18.70 3.34 -4.53
C ARG A 69 17.31 3.26 -3.92
N VAL A 70 17.10 2.42 -2.90
CA VAL A 70 15.75 2.21 -2.33
C VAL A 70 15.79 2.41 -0.82
N ALA A 71 14.86 3.24 -0.33
CA ALA A 71 14.47 3.31 1.08
C ALA A 71 13.09 2.65 1.26
N GLY A 72 12.82 2.14 2.45
CA GLY A 72 11.50 1.57 2.77
C GLY A 72 11.02 2.01 4.15
N VAL A 73 9.72 2.14 4.27
CA VAL A 73 9.04 2.37 5.54
C VAL A 73 7.95 1.33 5.75
N ASP A 74 7.84 0.84 6.97
CA ASP A 74 6.74 -0.01 7.41
C ASP A 74 6.45 0.29 8.87
N ILE A 75 5.20 0.14 9.30
CA ILE A 75 4.82 0.32 10.69
C ILE A 75 5.27 -0.87 11.55
N SER A 76 5.47 -2.05 10.93
CA SER A 76 5.90 -3.28 11.59
C SER A 76 7.43 -3.37 11.68
N PRO A 77 7.99 -3.48 12.90
CA PRO A 77 9.40 -3.84 13.08
C PRO A 77 9.79 -5.16 12.43
N SER A 78 8.90 -6.16 12.43
CA SER A 78 9.13 -7.46 11.76
C SER A 78 9.20 -7.32 10.25
N GLY A 79 8.34 -6.48 9.62
CA GLY A 79 8.41 -6.17 8.20
C GLY A 79 9.77 -5.59 7.82
N ILE A 80 10.21 -4.56 8.53
CA ILE A 80 11.54 -3.94 8.29
C ILE A 80 12.69 -4.93 8.50
N ARG A 81 12.61 -5.79 9.52
CA ARG A 81 13.61 -6.83 9.77
C ARG A 81 13.69 -7.82 8.61
N LEU A 82 12.54 -8.33 8.16
CA LEU A 82 12.47 -9.28 7.05
C LEU A 82 12.99 -8.68 5.74
N THR A 83 12.65 -7.41 5.47
CA THR A 83 13.19 -6.68 4.31
C THR A 83 14.71 -6.56 4.40
N ARG A 84 15.27 -6.24 5.58
CA ARG A 84 16.73 -6.19 5.78
C ARG A 84 17.40 -7.53 5.53
N GLU A 85 16.83 -8.62 6.04
CA GLU A 85 17.33 -9.97 5.82
C GLU A 85 17.32 -10.33 4.33
N ALA A 86 16.20 -10.09 3.64
CA ALA A 86 16.07 -10.34 2.21
C ALA A 86 17.07 -9.52 1.35
N CYS A 87 17.39 -8.31 1.77
CA CYS A 87 18.39 -7.45 1.14
C CYS A 87 19.83 -7.95 1.43
N ALA A 88 20.13 -8.29 2.69
CA ALA A 88 21.44 -8.78 3.12
C ALA A 88 21.85 -10.05 2.38
N ASP A 89 20.92 -11.00 2.21
CA ASP A 89 21.12 -12.25 1.46
C ASP A 89 21.53 -12.03 0.00
N ARG A 90 21.31 -10.81 -0.52
CA ARG A 90 21.60 -10.41 -1.91
C ARG A 90 22.70 -9.34 -2.00
N GLY A 91 23.34 -8.97 -0.89
CA GLY A 91 24.33 -7.91 -0.83
C GLY A 91 23.76 -6.50 -1.13
N ILE A 92 22.47 -6.30 -0.93
CA ILE A 92 21.78 -5.03 -1.15
C ILE A 92 21.86 -4.17 0.12
N SER A 93 22.29 -2.90 -0.03
CA SER A 93 22.19 -1.90 1.03
C SER A 93 20.75 -1.38 1.09
N PHE A 94 20.12 -1.44 2.26
CA PHE A 94 18.74 -1.04 2.49
C PHE A 94 18.60 0.00 3.61
N GLU A 95 17.96 1.12 3.28
CA GLU A 95 17.62 2.20 4.22
C GLU A 95 16.17 2.00 4.70
N GLY A 96 15.97 1.18 5.75
CA GLY A 96 14.65 0.86 6.29
C GLY A 96 14.33 1.62 7.58
N GLN A 97 13.13 2.17 7.68
CA GLN A 97 12.62 2.87 8.86
C GLN A 97 11.32 2.22 9.36
N VAL A 98 11.22 2.04 10.69
CA VAL A 98 9.95 1.70 11.33
C VAL A 98 9.25 3.01 11.64
N SER A 99 8.18 3.32 10.92
CA SER A 99 7.43 4.57 11.09
C SER A 99 6.02 4.44 10.53
N ASP A 100 5.13 5.25 11.06
CA ASP A 100 3.82 5.50 10.49
C ASP A 100 3.97 6.31 9.18
N MET A 101 3.26 5.89 8.13
CA MET A 101 3.31 6.55 6.82
C MET A 101 2.71 7.96 6.82
N THR A 102 1.91 8.31 7.83
CA THR A 102 1.40 9.67 8.04
C THR A 102 2.44 10.64 8.61
N MET A 103 3.63 10.13 8.99
CA MET A 103 4.75 10.88 9.55
C MET A 103 6.10 10.34 9.03
N LEU A 104 6.37 10.56 7.74
CA LEU A 104 7.59 10.05 7.11
C LEU A 104 8.86 10.70 7.69
N PRO A 105 9.86 9.90 8.14
CA PRO A 105 11.04 10.40 8.84
C PRO A 105 12.14 10.97 7.93
N TRP A 106 11.78 11.40 6.73
CA TRP A 106 12.70 11.98 5.76
C TRP A 106 12.45 13.46 5.53
N ALA A 107 13.50 14.16 5.12
CA ALA A 107 13.43 15.56 4.73
C ALA A 107 12.58 15.76 3.47
N ASP A 108 12.18 17.00 3.22
CA ASP A 108 11.43 17.38 2.02
C ASP A 108 12.28 17.18 0.77
N SER A 109 11.64 16.77 -0.32
CA SER A 109 12.20 16.77 -1.67
C SER A 109 13.49 15.94 -1.83
N ILE A 110 13.58 14.76 -1.24
CA ILE A 110 14.75 13.88 -1.38
C ILE A 110 14.55 12.70 -2.33
N PHE A 111 13.32 12.23 -2.53
CA PHE A 111 13.05 11.08 -3.40
C PHE A 111 12.71 11.49 -4.82
N ASP A 112 13.27 10.77 -5.79
CA ASP A 112 12.93 10.91 -7.21
C ASP A 112 11.59 10.23 -7.52
N ALA A 113 11.29 9.17 -6.79
CA ALA A 113 10.05 8.42 -6.93
C ALA A 113 9.61 7.77 -5.62
N ALA A 114 8.33 7.42 -5.52
CA ALA A 114 7.76 6.66 -4.43
C ALA A 114 6.75 5.64 -4.96
N LEU A 115 6.54 4.55 -4.22
CA LEU A 115 5.45 3.62 -4.47
C LEU A 115 4.72 3.27 -3.18
N SER A 116 3.42 2.97 -3.29
CA SER A 116 2.59 2.42 -2.24
C SER A 116 1.62 1.42 -2.87
N ILE A 117 1.96 0.14 -2.77
CA ILE A 117 1.23 -0.95 -3.44
C ILE A 117 0.65 -1.90 -2.40
N SER A 118 -0.67 -2.03 -2.40
CA SER A 118 -1.45 -2.81 -1.45
C SER A 118 -1.18 -2.36 0.00
N THR A 119 -1.19 -1.04 0.23
CA THR A 119 -0.80 -0.46 1.52
C THR A 119 -1.69 0.71 1.95
N ILE A 120 -1.67 1.83 1.22
CA ILE A 120 -2.27 3.10 1.67
C ILE A 120 -3.79 3.02 1.90
N HIS A 121 -4.48 2.09 1.25
CA HIS A 121 -5.92 1.90 1.37
C HIS A 121 -6.35 1.21 2.69
N HIS A 122 -5.39 0.72 3.49
CA HIS A 122 -5.68 0.17 4.83
C HIS A 122 -5.84 1.27 5.88
N HIS A 123 -6.44 2.39 5.50
CA HIS A 123 -6.71 3.55 6.34
C HIS A 123 -8.07 4.15 6.05
N GLU A 124 -8.58 4.91 7.01
CA GLU A 124 -9.66 5.87 6.78
C GLU A 124 -9.20 6.97 5.81
N ARG A 125 -10.15 7.56 5.09
CA ARG A 125 -9.88 8.54 4.03
C ARG A 125 -9.03 9.74 4.49
N GLU A 126 -9.24 10.25 5.72
CA GLU A 126 -8.44 11.35 6.27
C GLU A 126 -6.96 10.96 6.39
N MET A 127 -6.67 9.74 6.85
CA MET A 127 -5.30 9.24 6.99
C MET A 127 -4.65 8.99 5.61
N ILE A 128 -5.43 8.53 4.62
CA ILE A 128 -4.97 8.44 3.23
C ILE A 128 -4.53 9.82 2.70
N ILE A 129 -5.35 10.86 2.93
CA ILE A 129 -5.03 12.25 2.53
C ILE A 129 -3.74 12.72 3.21
N ARG A 130 -3.58 12.46 4.50
CA ARG A 130 -2.35 12.80 5.24
C ARG A 130 -1.13 12.10 4.69
N THR A 131 -1.24 10.80 4.40
CA THR A 131 -0.17 9.99 3.80
C THR A 131 0.22 10.51 2.42
N LEU A 132 -0.75 10.82 1.56
CA LEU A 132 -0.50 11.44 0.25
C LEU A 132 0.20 12.80 0.39
N GLY A 133 -0.16 13.58 1.41
CA GLY A 133 0.53 14.82 1.77
C GLY A 133 2.00 14.61 2.15
N GLN A 134 2.29 13.56 2.94
CA GLN A 134 3.67 13.19 3.29
C GLN A 134 4.47 12.69 2.08
N ILE A 135 3.87 11.85 1.23
CA ILE A 135 4.50 11.41 -0.02
C ILE A 135 4.85 12.62 -0.90
N ARG A 136 3.89 13.55 -1.08
CA ARG A 136 4.14 14.80 -1.83
C ARG A 136 5.27 15.62 -1.23
N ARG A 137 5.36 15.71 0.09
CA ARG A 137 6.42 16.45 0.79
C ARG A 137 7.81 15.88 0.50
N VAL A 138 7.97 14.56 0.62
CA VAL A 138 9.29 13.91 0.48
C VAL A 138 9.71 13.69 -0.97
N LEU A 139 8.80 13.64 -1.93
CA LEU A 139 9.11 13.62 -3.35
C LEU A 139 9.73 14.96 -3.80
N LYS A 140 10.70 14.93 -4.68
CA LYS A 140 11.19 16.11 -5.39
C LYS A 140 10.09 16.71 -6.28
N PRO A 141 10.11 18.03 -6.58
CA PRO A 141 9.30 18.57 -7.68
C PRO A 141 9.52 17.74 -8.96
N GLY A 142 8.43 17.33 -9.62
CA GLY A 142 8.49 16.43 -10.77
C GLY A 142 8.67 14.95 -10.42
N GLY A 143 8.87 14.60 -9.16
CA GLY A 143 8.99 13.22 -8.68
C GLY A 143 7.71 12.40 -8.90
N LEU A 144 7.86 11.10 -9.12
CA LEU A 144 6.78 10.20 -9.50
C LEU A 144 6.26 9.40 -8.31
N LEU A 145 4.95 9.12 -8.29
CA LEU A 145 4.32 8.19 -7.37
C LEU A 145 3.57 7.13 -8.17
N LEU A 146 3.76 5.86 -7.80
CA LEU A 146 2.89 4.75 -8.18
C LEU A 146 2.07 4.32 -6.97
N VAL A 147 0.74 4.30 -7.11
CA VAL A 147 -0.17 3.94 -6.01
C VAL A 147 -1.32 3.09 -6.52
N ASP A 148 -1.85 2.21 -5.66
CA ASP A 148 -3.04 1.43 -5.97
C ASP A 148 -4.12 1.54 -4.89
N PHE A 149 -5.38 1.32 -5.33
CA PHE A 149 -6.56 1.25 -4.48
C PHE A 149 -7.51 0.18 -4.98
N PRO A 150 -8.19 -0.57 -4.11
CA PRO A 150 -9.21 -1.50 -4.54
C PRO A 150 -10.39 -0.77 -5.20
N CYS A 151 -11.01 -1.40 -6.22
CA CYS A 151 -12.08 -0.81 -7.01
C CYS A 151 -13.46 -1.13 -6.42
N THR A 152 -14.38 -0.15 -6.45
CA THR A 152 -15.79 -0.35 -6.09
C THR A 152 -16.59 -1.17 -7.12
N ASN A 153 -16.12 -1.30 -8.37
CA ASN A 153 -16.79 -2.06 -9.43
C ASN A 153 -16.33 -3.52 -9.52
N THR A 154 -15.96 -4.13 -8.41
CA THR A 154 -15.40 -5.48 -8.31
C THR A 154 -16.31 -6.45 -7.56
N LEU A 155 -16.04 -7.76 -7.74
CA LEU A 155 -16.68 -8.82 -6.96
C LEU A 155 -16.39 -8.64 -5.45
N ASP A 156 -15.15 -8.29 -5.11
CA ASP A 156 -14.73 -8.10 -3.71
C ASP A 156 -15.58 -7.02 -3.02
N TYR A 157 -15.77 -5.87 -3.67
CA TYR A 157 -16.61 -4.80 -3.13
C TYR A 157 -18.07 -5.23 -2.99
N ARG A 158 -18.63 -5.95 -3.97
CA ARG A 158 -19.99 -6.47 -3.88
C ARG A 158 -20.16 -7.40 -2.69
N LEU A 159 -19.24 -8.32 -2.48
CA LEU A 159 -19.25 -9.26 -1.35
C LEU A 159 -19.15 -8.51 -0.01
N LEU A 160 -18.32 -7.47 0.08
CA LEU A 160 -18.27 -6.64 1.28
C LEU A 160 -19.62 -5.92 1.55
N ARG A 161 -20.28 -5.41 0.52
CA ARG A 161 -21.62 -4.81 0.67
C ARG A 161 -22.66 -5.83 1.17
N GLU A 162 -22.58 -7.08 0.71
CA GLU A 162 -23.42 -8.18 1.18
C GLU A 162 -23.14 -8.50 2.67
N ARG A 163 -21.85 -8.55 3.08
CA ARG A 163 -21.43 -8.75 4.48
C ARG A 163 -21.89 -7.61 5.39
N VAL A 164 -21.84 -6.35 4.92
CA VAL A 164 -22.41 -5.20 5.66
C VAL A 164 -23.91 -5.36 5.85
N ALA A 165 -24.64 -5.73 4.80
CA ALA A 165 -26.10 -5.95 4.88
C ALA A 165 -26.47 -7.10 5.82
N ALA A 166 -25.61 -8.11 5.95
CA ALA A 166 -25.76 -9.22 6.90
C ALA A 166 -25.35 -8.86 8.34
N GLY A 167 -24.74 -7.68 8.57
CA GLY A 167 -24.23 -7.26 9.88
C GLY A 167 -22.98 -7.98 10.33
N GLU A 168 -22.22 -8.54 9.40
CA GLU A 168 -20.96 -9.26 9.66
C GLU A 168 -19.77 -8.31 9.79
N ILE A 169 -19.75 -7.24 9.00
CA ILE A 169 -18.72 -6.19 9.01
C ILE A 169 -19.38 -4.81 9.06
N SER A 170 -18.58 -3.78 9.33
CA SER A 170 -19.06 -2.39 9.36
C SER A 170 -18.47 -1.57 8.24
N GLU A 171 -19.31 -0.74 7.62
CA GLU A 171 -18.87 0.40 6.82
C GLU A 171 -18.73 1.59 7.77
N ILE A 172 -17.48 2.00 8.09
CA ILE A 172 -17.19 3.03 9.10
C ILE A 172 -17.26 4.44 8.52
N GLU A 173 -17.01 4.59 7.24
CA GLU A 173 -17.23 5.78 6.42
C GLU A 173 -17.52 5.32 4.97
N PRO A 174 -17.95 6.19 4.03
CA PRO A 174 -18.26 5.76 2.67
C PRO A 174 -17.15 4.96 2.02
N ASN A 175 -17.45 3.73 1.59
CA ASN A 175 -16.56 2.77 0.94
C ASN A 175 -15.37 2.30 1.80
N THR A 176 -15.37 2.51 3.11
CA THR A 176 -14.35 2.01 4.04
C THR A 176 -14.94 0.99 4.98
N PHE A 177 -14.41 -0.22 4.93
CA PHE A 177 -14.94 -1.39 5.63
C PHE A 177 -13.95 -1.91 6.65
N VAL A 178 -14.47 -2.46 7.78
CA VAL A 178 -13.69 -3.09 8.83
C VAL A 178 -14.45 -4.27 9.41
N ASP A 179 -13.76 -5.39 9.65
CA ASP A 179 -14.31 -6.48 10.45
C ASP A 179 -14.05 -6.20 11.93
N GLN A 180 -15.13 -5.99 12.68
CA GLN A 180 -15.06 -5.72 14.13
C GLN A 180 -14.92 -7.00 14.97
N ARG A 181 -14.96 -8.17 14.33
CA ARG A 181 -14.85 -9.47 14.97
C ARG A 181 -13.79 -10.33 14.28
N PRO A 182 -12.53 -9.83 14.21
CA PRO A 182 -11.49 -10.57 13.53
C PRO A 182 -11.29 -11.92 14.21
N ASP A 183 -11.25 -12.99 13.44
CA ASP A 183 -10.67 -14.23 13.92
C ASP A 183 -9.16 -14.07 13.96
N LEU A 184 -8.65 -13.79 15.14
CA LEU A 184 -7.20 -13.57 15.34
C LEU A 184 -6.39 -14.82 15.02
N ASP A 185 -7.01 -15.99 14.91
CA ASP A 185 -6.35 -17.24 14.51
C ASP A 185 -6.15 -17.32 12.99
N GLU A 186 -6.97 -16.63 12.20
CA GLU A 186 -6.82 -16.57 10.73
C GLU A 186 -5.82 -15.50 10.26
N MET A 187 -5.44 -14.57 11.13
CA MET A 187 -4.42 -13.53 10.88
C MET A 187 -4.61 -12.84 9.51
N ASP A 188 -5.83 -12.45 9.25
CA ASP A 188 -6.22 -11.65 8.08
C ASP A 188 -6.04 -10.16 8.36
N ASP A 189 -6.03 -9.32 7.32
CA ASP A 189 -6.02 -7.87 7.45
C ASP A 189 -7.42 -7.25 7.51
N ASP A 190 -8.48 -8.06 7.45
CA ASP A 190 -9.89 -7.63 7.45
C ASP A 190 -10.30 -6.79 8.69
N PHE A 191 -9.53 -6.85 9.79
CA PHE A 191 -9.71 -5.99 10.97
C PHE A 191 -9.17 -4.57 10.80
N LEU A 192 -8.39 -4.32 9.75
CA LEU A 192 -7.94 -2.98 9.38
C LEU A 192 -8.97 -2.31 8.46
N PRO A 193 -9.07 -0.98 8.46
CA PRO A 193 -9.88 -0.29 7.48
C PRO A 193 -9.44 -0.64 6.05
N HIS A 194 -10.41 -0.85 5.16
CA HIS A 194 -10.16 -1.07 3.73
C HIS A 194 -10.98 -0.06 2.94
N HIS A 195 -10.33 0.96 2.42
CA HIS A 195 -10.94 2.00 1.61
C HIS A 195 -10.95 1.61 0.13
N TYR A 196 -12.15 1.55 -0.44
CA TYR A 196 -12.39 1.27 -1.87
C TYR A 196 -12.70 2.56 -2.60
N CYS A 197 -12.13 2.74 -3.79
CA CYS A 197 -12.36 3.92 -4.61
C CYS A 197 -13.19 3.58 -5.87
N ASP A 198 -14.11 4.47 -6.22
CA ASP A 198 -14.47 4.69 -7.61
C ASP A 198 -13.47 5.66 -8.27
N GLU A 199 -13.67 5.95 -9.55
CA GLU A 199 -12.73 6.82 -10.27
C GLU A 199 -12.77 8.26 -9.76
N ASP A 200 -13.94 8.77 -9.39
CA ASP A 200 -14.11 10.16 -8.94
C ASP A 200 -13.46 10.37 -7.55
N ASP A 201 -13.66 9.44 -6.62
CA ASP A 201 -13.02 9.49 -5.31
C ASP A 201 -11.49 9.39 -5.43
N LEU A 202 -11.00 8.47 -6.29
CA LEU A 202 -9.56 8.35 -6.53
C LEU A 202 -8.96 9.62 -7.14
N ARG A 203 -9.65 10.26 -8.09
CA ARG A 203 -9.21 11.55 -8.65
C ARG A 203 -9.21 12.66 -7.60
N ASP A 204 -10.16 12.64 -6.67
CA ASP A 204 -10.20 13.60 -5.56
C ASP A 204 -9.03 13.39 -4.59
N LEU A 205 -8.75 12.16 -4.19
CA LEU A 205 -7.58 11.82 -3.35
C LEU A 205 -6.25 12.24 -4.02
N LEU A 206 -6.14 12.05 -5.32
CA LEU A 206 -4.93 12.35 -6.09
C LEU A 206 -4.84 13.81 -6.58
N ARG A 207 -5.79 14.68 -6.22
CA ARG A 207 -5.81 16.12 -6.60
C ARG A 207 -4.49 16.87 -6.31
N PRO A 208 -3.71 16.56 -5.25
CA PRO A 208 -2.41 17.20 -5.03
C PRO A 208 -1.31 16.88 -6.07
N PHE A 209 -1.60 15.95 -6.99
CA PHE A 209 -0.68 15.45 -8.01
C PHE A 209 -1.22 15.67 -9.43
N GLU A 210 -0.33 15.61 -10.41
CA GLU A 210 -0.66 15.51 -11.83
C GLU A 210 -0.82 14.04 -12.20
N ILE A 211 -2.01 13.60 -12.63
CA ILE A 211 -2.26 12.22 -13.06
C ILE A 211 -1.61 12.01 -14.43
N ILE A 212 -0.63 11.10 -14.52
CA ILE A 212 0.03 10.69 -15.76
C ILE A 212 -0.75 9.55 -16.41
N GLN A 213 -1.08 8.53 -15.62
CA GLN A 213 -1.86 7.36 -16.01
C GLN A 213 -2.77 6.92 -14.88
N LEU A 214 -3.97 6.52 -15.22
CA LEU A 214 -4.94 5.92 -14.32
C LEU A 214 -5.64 4.80 -15.06
N TRP A 215 -5.58 3.58 -14.50
CA TRP A 215 -6.23 2.42 -15.12
C TRP A 215 -6.72 1.42 -14.08
N ALA A 216 -7.75 0.66 -14.42
CA ALA A 216 -8.21 -0.45 -13.62
C ALA A 216 -7.52 -1.75 -14.08
N ALA A 217 -6.75 -2.37 -13.19
CA ALA A 217 -6.16 -3.69 -13.42
C ALA A 217 -7.16 -4.75 -12.95
N LEU A 218 -8.03 -5.18 -13.88
CA LEU A 218 -9.11 -6.14 -13.59
C LEU A 218 -8.77 -7.53 -14.14
N ARG A 219 -9.17 -8.56 -13.40
CA ARG A 219 -9.07 -9.96 -13.82
C ARG A 219 -10.35 -10.71 -13.48
N GLN A 220 -10.70 -11.72 -14.28
CA GLN A 220 -11.79 -12.62 -13.94
C GLN A 220 -11.43 -13.43 -12.69
N SER A 221 -12.39 -13.59 -11.76
CA SER A 221 -12.25 -14.52 -10.64
C SER A 221 -12.13 -15.96 -11.15
N GLN A 222 -11.46 -16.84 -10.40
CA GLN A 222 -11.22 -18.23 -10.84
C GLN A 222 -12.51 -19.03 -11.04
N ASP A 223 -13.55 -18.74 -10.26
CA ASP A 223 -14.88 -19.34 -10.32
C ASP A 223 -15.81 -18.68 -11.35
N GLY A 224 -15.34 -17.64 -12.05
CA GLY A 224 -16.15 -16.89 -13.02
C GLY A 224 -17.23 -16.00 -12.42
N ALA A 225 -17.29 -15.84 -11.09
CA ALA A 225 -18.36 -15.10 -10.41
C ALA A 225 -18.32 -13.57 -10.67
N GLY A 226 -17.19 -13.04 -11.12
CA GLY A 226 -17.06 -11.61 -11.43
C GLY A 226 -15.62 -11.15 -11.63
N MET A 227 -15.45 -9.85 -11.82
CA MET A 227 -14.13 -9.23 -11.92
C MET A 227 -13.58 -8.90 -10.52
N ARG A 228 -12.29 -9.13 -10.33
CA ARG A 228 -11.50 -8.69 -9.19
C ARG A 228 -10.43 -7.73 -9.65
N GLY A 229 -10.00 -6.82 -8.81
CA GLY A 229 -8.89 -5.94 -9.18
C GLY A 229 -8.86 -4.62 -8.45
N LYS A 230 -8.00 -3.75 -8.96
CA LYS A 230 -7.64 -2.50 -8.32
C LYS A 230 -7.42 -1.40 -9.35
N TRP A 231 -7.62 -0.17 -8.92
CA TRP A 231 -7.10 1.01 -9.59
C TRP A 231 -5.58 1.07 -9.40
N ILE A 232 -4.89 1.47 -10.44
CA ILE A 232 -3.46 1.80 -10.38
C ILE A 232 -3.31 3.20 -10.97
N ALA A 233 -2.59 4.07 -10.25
CA ALA A 233 -2.31 5.42 -10.68
C ALA A 233 -0.81 5.68 -10.68
N SER A 234 -0.30 6.18 -11.80
CA SER A 234 1.01 6.83 -11.89
C SER A 234 0.79 8.32 -11.92
N VAL A 235 1.33 9.02 -10.94
CA VAL A 235 1.12 10.47 -10.79
C VAL A 235 2.44 11.18 -10.55
N ARG A 236 2.46 12.50 -10.74
CA ARG A 236 3.65 13.35 -10.59
C ARG A 236 3.39 14.43 -9.58
N ARG A 237 4.37 14.70 -8.69
CA ARG A 237 4.37 15.94 -7.92
C ARG A 237 4.54 17.12 -8.86
N PRO A 238 3.67 18.15 -8.84
CA PRO A 238 3.84 19.34 -9.67
C PRO A 238 5.22 19.99 -9.49
N MET A 239 5.74 20.62 -10.57
CA MET A 239 7.03 21.31 -10.55
C MET A 239 7.02 22.56 -9.67
N SER A 240 5.87 23.21 -9.53
CA SER A 240 5.63 24.42 -8.72
C SER A 240 4.42 24.19 -7.83
N GLY A 241 4.54 24.52 -6.55
CA GLY A 241 3.45 24.40 -5.56
C GLY A 241 3.95 24.24 -4.15
#